data_9828ef31089155e884ab7f07719bf186
#
_entry.id   9828ef31089155e884ab7f07719bf186
#
_cell.length_a   1.000
_cell.length_b   1.000
_cell.length_c   1.000
_cell.angle_alpha   90.00
_cell.angle_beta   90.00
_cell.angle_gamma   90.00
#
_symmetry.space_group_name_H-M   'P 1'
#
loop_
_entity.id
_entity.type
_entity.pdbx_description
1 polymer ?
#
loop_
_entity_poly.entity_id
_entity_poly.type
_entity_poly.pdbx_seq_one_letter_code
_entity_poly.pdbx_strand_id
1 'polypeptide(L)'
;WYPPRVFDLPLASTGLLTVDTPENDYAQDVAYDMEASGFYPVAARFSTSELVQCYKVISDNHRQGTDSVTAQHCKQLLAARLEDIARLVDVLGDLQQQRHDRHDAHEGISKLTEQWHFSVSQQHQLADLARRWRALLPDQPFWLDSLKTHDSAAHVLNSLRKHLDSLPIRLATETDRV
;
A
#
# COMPACT_ATOMS: atom_id res chain seq x y z
N TRP A 1 5.37 15.07 5.28
CA TRP A 1 4.88 13.75 4.91
C TRP A 1 6.02 12.83 4.49
N TYR A 2 6.02 11.61 4.99
CA TYR A 2 7.04 10.60 4.68
C TYR A 2 6.32 9.28 4.40
N PRO A 3 6.00 8.97 3.13
CA PRO A 3 5.44 7.66 2.82
C PRO A 3 6.46 6.57 3.14
N PRO A 4 6.06 5.46 3.74
CA PRO A 4 6.98 4.36 4.00
C PRO A 4 7.49 3.82 2.66
N ARG A 5 8.81 3.72 2.52
CA ARG A 5 9.45 3.06 1.40
C ARG A 5 9.66 1.60 1.74
N VAL A 6 8.78 0.75 1.21
CA VAL A 6 8.76 -0.70 1.48
C VAL A 6 9.33 -1.53 0.33
N PHE A 7 10.01 -0.86 -0.61
CA PHE A 7 10.62 -1.47 -1.78
C PHE A 7 11.96 -0.81 -2.08
N ASP A 8 12.84 -1.55 -2.74
CA ASP A 8 14.11 -1.05 -3.24
C ASP A 8 14.01 -0.75 -4.73
N LEU A 9 14.24 0.51 -5.07
CA LEU A 9 14.51 0.96 -6.44
C LEU A 9 15.79 1.78 -6.42
N PRO A 10 16.67 1.63 -7.42
CA PRO A 10 17.91 2.39 -7.54
C PRO A 10 17.63 3.84 -7.99
N LEU A 11 16.64 4.48 -7.37
CA LEU A 11 16.24 5.86 -7.63
C LEU A 11 16.64 6.73 -6.44
N ALA A 12 17.21 7.87 -6.73
CA ALA A 12 17.48 8.88 -5.71
C ALA A 12 16.17 9.34 -5.06
N SER A 13 16.20 9.58 -3.75
CA SER A 13 15.09 10.20 -3.03
C SER A 13 15.59 11.43 -2.28
N THR A 14 14.76 12.46 -2.24
CA THR A 14 15.04 13.71 -1.54
C THR A 14 13.78 14.25 -0.89
N GLY A 15 13.93 15.24 -0.01
CA GLY A 15 12.80 16.01 0.48
C GLY A 15 12.08 16.72 -0.66
N LEU A 16 10.77 16.90 -0.54
CA LEU A 16 9.95 17.65 -1.48
C LEU A 16 9.22 18.75 -0.72
N LEU A 17 9.44 20.00 -1.11
CA LEU A 17 8.79 21.17 -0.55
C LEU A 17 7.84 21.78 -1.57
N THR A 18 6.55 21.80 -1.23
CA THR A 18 5.55 22.48 -2.05
C THR A 18 5.52 23.97 -1.72
N VAL A 19 5.63 24.79 -2.74
CA VAL A 19 5.65 26.27 -2.65
C VAL A 19 4.55 26.86 -3.51
N ASP A 20 4.12 28.09 -3.18
CA ASP A 20 3.05 28.77 -3.90
C ASP A 20 3.55 29.51 -5.15
N THR A 21 4.84 29.77 -5.21
CA THR A 21 5.50 30.45 -6.36
C THR A 21 6.78 29.68 -6.72
N PRO A 22 7.22 29.72 -8.00
CA PRO A 22 8.46 29.05 -8.39
C PRO A 22 9.65 29.54 -7.55
N GLU A 23 10.41 28.54 -7.04
CA GLU A 23 11.60 28.80 -6.23
C GLU A 23 12.77 29.14 -7.15
N ASN A 24 13.48 30.24 -6.86
CA ASN A 24 14.63 30.70 -7.64
C ASN A 24 15.94 30.73 -6.83
N ASP A 25 15.84 30.74 -5.50
CA ASP A 25 17.00 30.82 -4.61
C ASP A 25 17.56 29.47 -4.24
N TYR A 26 16.73 28.41 -4.34
CA TYR A 26 17.09 27.00 -3.99
C TYR A 26 17.82 26.89 -2.66
N ALA A 27 17.27 27.56 -1.64
CA ALA A 27 17.92 27.75 -0.34
C ALA A 27 18.12 26.43 0.45
N GLN A 28 17.36 25.39 0.13
CA GLN A 28 17.45 24.08 0.79
C GLN A 28 17.82 23.02 -0.24
N ASP A 29 18.51 21.99 0.20
CA ASP A 29 18.87 20.80 -0.61
C ASP A 29 17.68 19.81 -0.69
N VAL A 30 16.59 20.26 -1.34
CA VAL A 30 15.35 19.52 -1.56
C VAL A 30 14.82 19.78 -2.97
N ALA A 31 13.90 18.96 -3.44
CA ALA A 31 13.12 19.29 -4.63
C ALA A 31 11.97 20.25 -4.27
N TYR A 32 11.65 21.15 -5.18
CA TYR A 32 10.54 22.09 -5.03
C TYR A 32 9.44 21.74 -6.04
N ASP A 33 8.19 21.89 -5.63
CA ASP A 33 7.03 21.75 -6.51
C ASP A 33 5.87 22.66 -6.07
N MET A 34 4.79 22.65 -6.83
CA MET A 34 3.60 23.46 -6.54
C MET A 34 2.33 22.59 -6.35
N GLU A 35 2.41 21.26 -6.41
CA GLU A 35 1.25 20.39 -6.47
C GLU A 35 1.19 19.30 -5.39
N ALA A 36 2.32 18.87 -4.84
CA ALA A 36 2.38 17.69 -3.98
C ALA A 36 1.57 17.83 -2.69
N SER A 37 1.44 19.03 -2.15
CA SER A 37 0.61 19.31 -0.97
C SER A 37 -0.88 19.05 -1.23
N GLY A 38 -1.34 19.24 -2.46
CA GLY A 38 -2.71 18.92 -2.88
C GLY A 38 -2.85 17.44 -3.30
N PHE A 39 -1.86 16.91 -4.00
CA PHE A 39 -1.87 15.51 -4.46
C PHE A 39 -1.96 14.52 -3.30
N TYR A 40 -1.14 14.69 -2.30
CA TYR A 40 -0.95 13.73 -1.22
C TYR A 40 -2.21 13.43 -0.41
N PRO A 41 -2.93 14.43 0.14
CA PRO A 41 -4.15 14.19 0.91
C PRO A 41 -5.26 13.54 0.08
N VAL A 42 -5.29 13.80 -1.23
CA VAL A 42 -6.27 13.19 -2.13
C VAL A 42 -5.91 11.73 -2.39
N ALA A 43 -4.68 11.44 -2.79
CA ALA A 43 -4.23 10.08 -3.07
C ALA A 43 -4.36 9.15 -1.85
N ALA A 44 -4.09 9.66 -0.64
CA ALA A 44 -4.23 8.92 0.62
C ALA A 44 -5.66 8.51 0.96
N ARG A 45 -6.69 9.06 0.30
CA ARG A 45 -8.08 8.63 0.45
C ARG A 45 -8.41 7.38 -0.36
N PHE A 46 -7.65 7.13 -1.42
CA PHE A 46 -7.92 6.05 -2.38
C PHE A 46 -6.89 4.93 -2.33
N SER A 47 -5.80 5.14 -1.60
CA SER A 47 -4.71 4.18 -1.52
C SER A 47 -4.06 4.19 -0.14
N THR A 48 -3.25 3.19 0.15
CA THR A 48 -2.45 3.16 1.37
C THR A 48 -1.15 3.92 1.18
N SER A 49 -0.57 4.37 2.28
CA SER A 49 0.59 5.27 2.27
C SER A 49 1.80 4.72 1.51
N GLU A 50 2.01 3.41 1.56
CA GLU A 50 3.10 2.73 0.86
C GLU A 50 2.93 2.71 -0.67
N LEU A 51 1.70 2.80 -1.16
CA LEU A 51 1.39 2.87 -2.60
C LEU A 51 1.33 4.30 -3.14
N VAL A 52 1.36 5.31 -2.26
CA VAL A 52 1.35 6.73 -2.68
C VAL A 52 2.77 7.23 -2.77
N GLN A 53 3.29 7.32 -3.98
CA GLN A 53 4.64 7.79 -4.29
C GLN A 53 4.59 9.02 -5.19
N CYS A 54 5.55 9.92 -5.06
CA CYS A 54 5.67 11.09 -5.89
C CYS A 54 7.02 11.04 -6.62
N TYR A 55 6.98 10.85 -7.94
CA TYR A 55 8.16 10.88 -8.79
C TYR A 55 8.23 12.23 -9.48
N LYS A 56 9.32 12.94 -9.28
CA LYS A 56 9.56 14.26 -9.89
C LYS A 56 10.81 14.22 -10.77
N VAL A 57 10.75 14.87 -11.90
CA VAL A 57 11.88 15.10 -12.77
C VAL A 57 12.30 16.56 -12.62
N ILE A 58 13.53 16.78 -12.20
CA ILE A 58 14.06 18.14 -11.97
C ILE A 58 14.26 18.82 -13.32
N SER A 59 13.62 19.96 -13.53
CA SER A 59 13.68 20.76 -14.77
C SER A 59 14.65 21.92 -14.69
N ASP A 60 14.94 22.38 -13.49
CA ASP A 60 15.72 23.58 -13.20
C ASP A 60 16.51 23.42 -11.90
N ASN A 61 17.51 24.26 -11.73
CA ASN A 61 18.39 24.26 -10.56
C ASN A 61 19.20 25.57 -10.51
N HIS A 62 20.10 25.73 -9.52
CA HIS A 62 20.97 26.91 -9.38
C HIS A 62 21.74 27.32 -10.64
N ARG A 63 22.04 26.37 -11.52
CA ARG A 63 22.83 26.62 -12.73
C ARG A 63 21.95 26.88 -13.95
N GLN A 64 20.73 26.40 -13.92
CA GLN A 64 19.76 26.53 -15.00
C GLN A 64 18.40 26.86 -14.38
N GLY A 65 18.08 28.14 -14.39
CA GLY A 65 16.86 28.67 -13.78
C GLY A 65 15.60 28.34 -14.57
N THR A 66 14.47 28.67 -13.98
CA THR A 66 13.12 28.43 -14.52
C THR A 66 12.88 29.03 -15.90
N ASP A 67 13.56 30.15 -16.26
CA ASP A 67 13.42 30.82 -17.55
C ASP A 67 13.83 29.96 -18.76
N SER A 68 14.65 28.91 -18.50
CA SER A 68 15.10 27.96 -19.53
C SER A 68 14.15 26.83 -19.76
N VAL A 69 13.13 26.66 -18.93
CA VAL A 69 12.18 25.51 -18.96
C VAL A 69 11.15 25.74 -20.07
N THR A 70 11.22 24.93 -21.10
CA THR A 70 10.25 24.92 -22.21
C THR A 70 9.49 23.62 -22.26
N ALA A 71 8.31 23.61 -22.89
CA ALA A 71 7.53 22.40 -23.07
C ALA A 71 8.32 21.28 -23.79
N GLN A 72 9.16 21.65 -24.76
CA GLN A 72 10.01 20.71 -25.47
C GLN A 72 11.10 20.13 -24.57
N HIS A 73 11.70 20.95 -23.71
CA HIS A 73 12.68 20.52 -22.73
C HIS A 73 12.06 19.54 -21.72
N CYS A 74 10.90 19.89 -21.15
CA CYS A 74 10.16 18.99 -20.24
C CYS A 74 9.83 17.65 -20.90
N LYS A 75 9.40 17.66 -22.15
CA LYS A 75 9.13 16.42 -22.91
C LYS A 75 10.36 15.53 -23.03
N GLN A 76 11.53 16.12 -23.31
CA GLN A 76 12.80 15.39 -23.40
C GLN A 76 13.22 14.81 -22.04
N LEU A 77 13.12 15.60 -20.98
CA LEU A 77 13.43 15.15 -19.62
C LEU A 77 12.54 13.96 -19.19
N LEU A 78 11.23 14.08 -19.42
CA LEU A 78 10.30 12.99 -19.13
C LEU A 78 10.58 11.73 -19.97
N ALA A 79 10.84 11.91 -21.28
CA ALA A 79 11.16 10.79 -22.16
C ALA A 79 12.40 10.02 -21.69
N ALA A 80 13.41 10.72 -21.19
CA ALA A 80 14.63 10.12 -20.64
C ALA A 80 14.42 9.32 -19.34
N ARG A 81 13.25 9.42 -18.72
CA ARG A 81 12.91 8.77 -17.43
C ARG A 81 11.76 7.78 -17.52
N LEU A 82 11.31 7.45 -18.72
CA LEU A 82 10.19 6.52 -18.91
C LEU A 82 10.48 5.13 -18.34
N GLU A 83 11.71 4.64 -18.45
CA GLU A 83 12.08 3.35 -17.84
C GLU A 83 11.99 3.37 -16.31
N ASP A 84 12.46 4.45 -15.68
CA ASP A 84 12.39 4.62 -14.24
C ASP A 84 10.94 4.67 -13.77
N ILE A 85 10.10 5.41 -14.51
CA ILE A 85 8.65 5.50 -14.24
C ILE A 85 7.99 4.14 -14.40
N ALA A 86 8.29 3.41 -15.47
CA ALA A 86 7.75 2.07 -15.71
C ALA A 86 8.11 1.12 -14.56
N ARG A 87 9.38 1.08 -14.16
CA ARG A 87 9.83 0.26 -13.02
C ARG A 87 9.12 0.61 -11.72
N LEU A 88 8.92 1.91 -11.44
CA LEU A 88 8.18 2.33 -10.26
C LEU A 88 6.73 1.84 -10.31
N VAL A 89 6.06 1.95 -11.46
CA VAL A 89 4.69 1.48 -11.67
C VAL A 89 4.61 -0.03 -11.47
N ASP A 90 5.55 -0.80 -12.03
CA ASP A 90 5.60 -2.26 -11.89
C ASP A 90 5.74 -2.66 -10.41
N VAL A 91 6.69 -2.06 -9.69
CA VAL A 91 6.90 -2.35 -8.26
C VAL A 91 5.67 -2.00 -7.42
N LEU A 92 5.01 -0.87 -7.70
CA LEU A 92 3.77 -0.50 -7.01
C LEU A 92 2.62 -1.46 -7.37
N GLY A 93 2.57 -1.95 -8.61
CA GLY A 93 1.64 -2.98 -9.06
C GLY A 93 1.84 -4.30 -8.31
N ASP A 94 3.07 -4.76 -8.18
CA ASP A 94 3.42 -5.97 -7.43
C ASP A 94 3.06 -5.85 -5.94
N LEU A 95 3.34 -4.70 -5.33
CA LEU A 95 2.94 -4.41 -3.95
C LEU A 95 1.41 -4.42 -3.79
N GLN A 96 0.70 -3.85 -4.75
CA GLN A 96 -0.76 -3.88 -4.76
C GLN A 96 -1.28 -5.31 -4.90
N GLN A 97 -0.68 -6.11 -5.78
CA GLN A 97 -1.05 -7.51 -5.97
C GLN A 97 -0.79 -8.33 -4.70
N GLN A 98 0.41 -8.23 -4.11
CA GLN A 98 0.73 -8.88 -2.84
C GLN A 98 -0.24 -8.49 -1.72
N ARG A 99 -0.70 -7.25 -1.72
CA ARG A 99 -1.71 -6.77 -0.79
C ARG A 99 -3.09 -7.34 -1.12
N HIS A 100 -3.43 -7.46 -2.40
CA HIS A 100 -4.68 -8.07 -2.85
C HIS A 100 -4.71 -9.55 -2.51
N ASP A 101 -3.64 -10.28 -2.78
CA ASP A 101 -3.46 -11.69 -2.40
C ASP A 101 -3.52 -11.87 -0.87
N ARG A 102 -3.02 -10.89 -0.11
CA ARG A 102 -3.25 -10.83 1.34
C ARG A 102 -4.70 -10.46 1.71
N HIS A 103 -5.46 -9.87 0.82
CA HIS A 103 -6.87 -9.51 1.03
C HIS A 103 -7.83 -10.61 0.59
N ASP A 104 -7.38 -11.68 -0.04
CA ASP A 104 -8.18 -12.85 -0.44
C ASP A 104 -8.73 -13.71 0.72
N ALA A 105 -8.63 -13.19 1.94
CA ALA A 105 -9.61 -13.53 2.97
C ALA A 105 -11.07 -13.27 2.49
N HIS A 106 -11.24 -12.48 1.43
CA HIS A 106 -12.54 -12.20 0.83
C HIS A 106 -13.23 -13.45 0.27
N GLU A 107 -12.53 -14.36 -0.41
CA GLU A 107 -13.17 -15.55 -0.94
C GLU A 107 -13.73 -16.45 0.17
N GLY A 108 -12.98 -16.63 1.24
CA GLY A 108 -13.44 -17.35 2.41
C GLY A 108 -14.62 -16.66 3.12
N ILE A 109 -14.56 -15.34 3.24
CA ILE A 109 -15.65 -14.54 3.82
C ILE A 109 -16.91 -14.60 2.96
N SER A 110 -16.79 -14.47 1.64
CA SER A 110 -17.93 -14.53 0.72
C SER A 110 -18.67 -15.87 0.83
N LYS A 111 -17.94 -16.99 0.84
CA LYS A 111 -18.52 -18.33 1.02
C LYS A 111 -19.24 -18.47 2.36
N LEU A 112 -18.72 -17.87 3.43
CA LEU A 112 -19.39 -17.89 4.74
C LEU A 112 -20.64 -17.00 4.74
N THR A 113 -20.59 -15.82 4.13
CA THR A 113 -21.74 -14.91 4.07
C THR A 113 -22.87 -15.39 3.14
N GLU A 114 -22.55 -16.25 2.18
CA GLU A 114 -23.53 -16.95 1.36
C GLU A 114 -24.28 -18.03 2.15
N GLN A 115 -23.59 -18.70 3.07
CA GLN A 115 -24.15 -19.83 3.83
C GLN A 115 -24.86 -19.38 5.11
N TRP A 116 -24.37 -18.32 5.79
CA TRP A 116 -24.97 -17.81 7.03
C TRP A 116 -25.23 -16.32 6.95
N HIS A 117 -26.39 -15.91 7.46
CA HIS A 117 -26.70 -14.50 7.60
C HIS A 117 -25.93 -13.87 8.77
N PHE A 118 -25.00 -12.98 8.49
CA PHE A 118 -24.25 -12.19 9.47
C PHE A 118 -24.84 -10.79 9.58
N SER A 119 -25.14 -10.34 10.80
CA SER A 119 -25.44 -8.93 11.06
C SER A 119 -24.21 -8.05 10.73
N VAL A 120 -24.38 -6.75 10.57
CA VAL A 120 -23.30 -5.80 10.28
C VAL A 120 -22.16 -5.93 11.30
N SER A 121 -22.49 -5.99 12.59
CA SER A 121 -21.49 -6.20 13.65
C SER A 121 -20.75 -7.54 13.52
N GLN A 122 -21.45 -8.60 13.13
CA GLN A 122 -20.84 -9.93 12.92
C GLN A 122 -19.98 -9.96 11.66
N GLN A 123 -20.31 -9.21 10.62
CA GLN A 123 -19.46 -9.06 9.43
C GLN A 123 -18.13 -8.39 9.78
N HIS A 124 -18.15 -7.35 10.60
CA HIS A 124 -16.92 -6.73 11.10
C HIS A 124 -16.06 -7.72 11.93
N GLN A 125 -16.69 -8.49 12.82
CA GLN A 125 -15.99 -9.52 13.59
C GLN A 125 -15.39 -10.60 12.69
N LEU A 126 -16.12 -11.03 11.65
CA LEU A 126 -15.64 -12.02 10.67
C LEU A 126 -14.43 -11.48 9.90
N ALA A 127 -14.48 -10.23 9.45
CA ALA A 127 -13.35 -9.58 8.79
C ALA A 127 -12.11 -9.47 9.68
N ASP A 128 -12.29 -9.18 10.97
CA ASP A 128 -11.19 -9.14 11.95
C ASP A 128 -10.57 -10.54 12.17
N LEU A 129 -11.40 -11.56 12.31
CA LEU A 129 -10.92 -12.94 12.45
C LEU A 129 -10.21 -13.44 11.21
N ALA A 130 -10.70 -13.10 10.02
CA ALA A 130 -10.05 -13.44 8.75
C ALA A 130 -8.66 -12.76 8.60
N ARG A 131 -8.53 -11.50 9.03
CA ARG A 131 -7.23 -10.83 9.07
C ARG A 131 -6.25 -11.50 10.04
N ARG A 132 -6.73 -11.88 11.24
CA ARG A 132 -5.92 -12.63 12.22
C ARG A 132 -5.52 -14.00 11.69
N TRP A 133 -6.45 -14.72 11.02
CA TRP A 133 -6.17 -16.01 10.39
C TRP A 133 -4.98 -15.90 9.44
N ARG A 134 -5.04 -14.95 8.54
CA ARG A 134 -3.99 -14.76 7.54
C ARG A 134 -2.64 -14.35 8.16
N ALA A 135 -2.67 -13.54 9.21
CA ALA A 135 -1.44 -13.13 9.90
C ALA A 135 -0.76 -14.31 10.63
N LEU A 136 -1.55 -15.25 11.17
CA LEU A 136 -1.05 -16.38 11.95
C LEU A 136 -0.81 -17.64 11.10
N LEU A 137 -1.55 -17.77 10.00
CA LEU A 137 -1.58 -18.96 9.13
C LEU A 137 -1.54 -18.53 7.65
N PRO A 138 -0.49 -17.84 7.18
CA PRO A 138 -0.43 -17.26 5.83
C PRO A 138 -0.54 -18.32 4.72
N ASP A 139 -0.03 -19.52 4.97
CA ASP A 139 0.01 -20.63 3.99
C ASP A 139 -1.19 -21.58 4.11
N GLN A 140 -2.12 -21.31 5.02
CA GLN A 140 -3.28 -22.17 5.19
C GLN A 140 -4.54 -21.51 4.62
N PRO A 141 -5.32 -22.26 3.81
CA PRO A 141 -6.59 -21.74 3.34
C PRO A 141 -7.51 -21.45 4.52
N PHE A 142 -8.36 -20.44 4.35
CA PHE A 142 -9.34 -20.12 5.37
C PHE A 142 -10.21 -21.35 5.66
N TRP A 143 -10.37 -21.69 6.93
CA TRP A 143 -10.85 -22.99 7.44
C TRP A 143 -12.35 -23.24 7.17
N LEU A 144 -12.76 -23.29 5.92
CA LEU A 144 -14.16 -23.34 5.49
C LEU A 144 -14.85 -24.68 5.76
N ASP A 145 -14.15 -25.79 5.56
CA ASP A 145 -14.81 -27.11 5.58
C ASP A 145 -15.25 -27.53 6.98
N SER A 146 -14.48 -27.19 8.01
CA SER A 146 -14.86 -27.47 9.40
C SER A 146 -15.98 -26.55 9.93
N LEU A 147 -16.21 -25.42 9.27
CA LEU A 147 -17.27 -24.49 9.66
C LEU A 147 -18.62 -24.84 9.08
N LYS A 148 -18.68 -25.67 8.03
CA LYS A 148 -19.92 -26.08 7.34
C LYS A 148 -20.92 -26.81 8.24
N THR A 149 -20.46 -27.36 9.35
CA THR A 149 -21.28 -28.10 10.31
C THR A 149 -21.94 -27.21 11.37
N HIS A 150 -21.70 -25.90 11.34
CA HIS A 150 -22.26 -25.00 12.34
C HIS A 150 -23.66 -24.50 11.97
N ASP A 151 -24.53 -24.38 12.98
CA ASP A 151 -25.93 -24.04 12.80
C ASP A 151 -26.21 -22.53 12.70
N SER A 152 -25.23 -21.67 13.01
CA SER A 152 -25.44 -20.23 13.03
C SER A 152 -24.15 -19.43 12.84
N ALA A 153 -24.27 -18.17 12.37
CA ALA A 153 -23.20 -17.20 12.24
C ALA A 153 -22.45 -16.99 13.58
N ALA A 154 -23.14 -17.00 14.69
CA ALA A 154 -22.54 -16.85 16.01
C ALA A 154 -21.63 -18.04 16.37
N HIS A 155 -22.05 -19.25 16.04
CA HIS A 155 -21.23 -20.46 16.25
C HIS A 155 -20.00 -20.46 15.33
N VAL A 156 -20.12 -20.03 14.08
CA VAL A 156 -18.99 -19.85 13.15
C VAL A 156 -17.96 -18.87 13.73
N LEU A 157 -18.38 -17.68 14.15
CA LEU A 157 -17.47 -16.70 14.74
C LEU A 157 -16.77 -17.20 16.00
N ASN A 158 -17.50 -17.92 16.86
CA ASN A 158 -16.96 -18.47 18.09
C ASN A 158 -15.94 -19.59 17.82
N SER A 159 -16.21 -20.42 16.84
CA SER A 159 -15.30 -21.50 16.42
C SER A 159 -14.01 -20.93 15.83
N LEU A 160 -14.10 -19.94 14.93
CA LEU A 160 -12.93 -19.24 14.38
C LEU A 160 -12.10 -18.58 15.48
N ARG A 161 -12.75 -17.89 16.43
CA ARG A 161 -12.06 -17.26 17.55
C ARG A 161 -11.33 -18.27 18.41
N LYS A 162 -11.99 -19.35 18.82
CA LYS A 162 -11.38 -20.40 19.62
C LYS A 162 -10.17 -21.04 18.91
N HIS A 163 -10.28 -21.29 17.61
CA HIS A 163 -9.18 -21.83 16.84
C HIS A 163 -7.97 -20.90 16.86
N LEU A 164 -8.18 -19.62 16.51
CA LEU A 164 -7.11 -18.62 16.51
C LEU A 164 -6.48 -18.39 17.89
N ASP A 165 -7.29 -18.41 18.94
CA ASP A 165 -6.81 -18.24 20.32
C ASP A 165 -6.05 -19.48 20.84
N SER A 166 -6.25 -20.64 20.22
CA SER A 166 -5.50 -21.88 20.55
C SER A 166 -4.14 -21.96 19.86
N LEU A 167 -3.86 -21.11 18.87
CA LEU A 167 -2.59 -21.12 18.15
C LEU A 167 -1.46 -20.56 19.02
N PRO A 168 -0.28 -21.21 19.03
CA PRO A 168 0.88 -20.67 19.72
C PRO A 168 1.33 -19.38 19.07
N ILE A 169 1.61 -18.35 19.87
CA ILE A 169 2.24 -17.11 19.38
C ILE A 169 3.68 -17.45 19.00
N ARG A 170 3.96 -17.48 17.71
CA ARG A 170 5.33 -17.55 17.19
C ARG A 170 5.85 -16.12 17.02
N LEU A 171 6.77 -15.71 17.85
CA LEU A 171 7.58 -14.53 17.59
C LEU A 171 8.56 -14.92 16.47
N ALA A 172 8.60 -14.13 15.38
CA ALA A 172 9.60 -14.33 14.32
C ALA A 172 11.00 -14.26 14.94
N THR A 173 11.74 -15.35 14.86
CA THR A 173 13.17 -15.36 15.25
C THR A 173 13.97 -14.75 14.11
N GLU A 174 15.10 -14.10 14.43
CA GLU A 174 15.98 -13.42 13.45
C GLU A 174 16.42 -14.32 12.27
N THR A 175 16.24 -15.64 12.39
CA THR A 175 16.64 -16.64 11.39
C THR A 175 15.67 -16.73 10.19
N ASP A 176 14.49 -16.14 10.25
CA ASP A 176 13.49 -16.16 9.17
C ASP A 176 13.62 -14.95 8.20
N ARG A 177 14.71 -14.17 8.35
CA ARG A 177 15.07 -13.05 7.47
C ARG A 177 16.24 -13.44 6.56
N VAL A 178 15.98 -14.30 5.58
CA VAL A 178 16.90 -14.54 4.46
C VAL A 178 16.17 -14.24 3.16
#